data_29fc699ced87274616d7e77884bf0b53
#
_entry.id   29fc699ced87274616d7e77884bf0b53
#
_cell.length_a   1.000
_cell.length_b   1.000
_cell.length_c   1.000
_cell.angle_alpha   90.00
_cell.angle_beta   90.00
_cell.angle_gamma   90.00
#
_symmetry.space_group_name_H-M   'P 1'
#
loop_
_entity.id
_entity.type
_entity.pdbx_description
1 polymer ?
#
loop_
_entity_poly.entity_id
_entity_poly.type
_entity_poly.pdbx_seq_one_letter_code
_entity_poly.pdbx_strand_id
1 'polypeptide(L)'
;MSFLPLNIAMFPLQVYNVSEFWKSKQSQSNEAMYFVIAIGILIVTLVVVNLVRDKMKNSSPGGTQTGSSGARNFSIFTMSRIANSLGLDREQSKMLEFVLKSDGVTNPDRSLSSPNLLDRHFKRAFRLIERTSRSDEEMNSRLAILFATRNIIETNTGTSTTTSTRQIPDNSAAVLTVGEKNYPIRVITSRGDSLIVEHPLSALGGPVHFSRGSKVSLAFFTQTNKGFSVESRVLGTTDTLSGPALQLVHSGQIKRLSNRRFRRRQTVLSISFYSVHIEDTTGRKKDRKMVVDKRKLSGNILDISIGGCSIKSSAPLQTGQRLKIEFTREDNSIVVALGEILRTERAGVSTVMHVRFLKVPRKSLNSINAMVYEYAE
;
A
#
# COMPACT_ATOMS: atom_id res chain seq x y z
N MET A 1 -9.11 69.15 -8.38
CA MET A 1 -9.49 67.74 -8.15
C MET A 1 -8.76 67.27 -6.92
N SER A 2 -9.46 67.24 -5.78
CA SER A 2 -8.87 67.00 -4.45
C SER A 2 -9.01 65.52 -4.11
N PHE A 3 -7.88 64.92 -3.76
CA PHE A 3 -7.84 63.54 -3.24
C PHE A 3 -8.07 63.56 -1.73
N LEU A 4 -9.11 62.84 -1.27
CA LEU A 4 -9.40 62.56 0.14
C LEU A 4 -8.52 61.42 0.61
N PRO A 5 -7.87 61.49 1.78
CA PRO A 5 -7.15 60.37 2.35
C PRO A 5 -8.11 59.43 3.11
N LEU A 6 -7.98 58.13 2.82
CA LEU A 6 -8.69 57.04 3.49
C LEU A 6 -8.11 56.85 4.90
N ASN A 7 -8.93 57.12 5.91
CA ASN A 7 -8.59 56.99 7.33
C ASN A 7 -8.86 55.54 7.76
N ILE A 8 -7.80 54.75 7.92
CA ILE A 8 -7.88 53.38 8.44
C ILE A 8 -7.85 53.47 9.97
N ALA A 9 -9.02 53.30 10.60
CA ALA A 9 -9.13 53.20 12.05
C ALA A 9 -8.50 51.87 12.52
N MET A 10 -7.36 51.98 13.21
CA MET A 10 -6.77 50.88 13.98
C MET A 10 -7.66 50.63 15.21
N PHE A 11 -8.26 49.42 15.26
CA PHE A 11 -8.86 48.92 16.51
C PHE A 11 -7.74 48.41 17.43
N PRO A 12 -7.69 48.84 18.70
CA PRO A 12 -6.73 48.33 19.66
C PRO A 12 -7.11 46.88 20.06
N LEU A 13 -6.16 45.96 19.85
CA LEU A 13 -6.23 44.61 20.40
C LEU A 13 -6.22 44.68 21.94
N GLN A 14 -7.37 44.49 22.58
CA GLN A 14 -7.43 44.26 24.01
C GLN A 14 -6.82 42.89 24.34
N VAL A 15 -5.62 42.93 24.90
CA VAL A 15 -4.99 41.77 25.52
C VAL A 15 -5.71 41.48 26.83
N TYR A 16 -6.59 40.48 26.81
CA TYR A 16 -7.22 39.97 28.06
C TYR A 16 -6.18 39.22 28.88
N ASN A 17 -5.88 39.77 30.07
CA ASN A 17 -4.95 39.16 31.02
C ASN A 17 -5.65 37.99 31.71
N VAL A 18 -5.30 36.76 31.31
CA VAL A 18 -5.89 35.49 31.79
C VAL A 18 -5.71 35.28 33.30
N SER A 19 -4.77 36.00 33.93
CA SER A 19 -4.50 35.89 35.38
C SER A 19 -5.56 36.53 36.27
N GLU A 20 -6.37 37.49 35.78
CA GLU A 20 -7.43 38.09 36.57
C GLU A 20 -8.72 37.25 36.61
N PHE A 21 -8.93 36.40 35.61
CA PHE A 21 -10.12 35.52 35.59
C PHE A 21 -10.12 34.48 36.71
N TRP A 22 -8.96 34.13 37.24
CA TRP A 22 -8.83 33.09 38.28
C TRP A 22 -8.89 33.67 39.71
N LYS A 23 -8.79 34.98 39.91
CA LYS A 23 -8.78 35.61 41.23
C LYS A 23 -10.17 35.97 41.78
N SER A 24 -11.23 35.95 40.99
CA SER A 24 -12.57 36.39 41.44
C SER A 24 -13.54 35.29 41.88
N LYS A 25 -13.07 34.03 42.05
CA LYS A 25 -13.93 32.92 42.49
C LYS A 25 -13.37 32.12 43.67
N GLN A 26 -12.97 32.81 44.72
CA GLN A 26 -12.59 32.12 45.96
C GLN A 26 -13.66 32.27 47.06
N SER A 27 -14.93 32.20 46.68
CA SER A 27 -16.04 32.17 47.65
C SER A 27 -17.28 31.50 47.05
N GLN A 28 -17.18 30.20 46.77
CA GLN A 28 -18.33 29.28 46.66
C GLN A 28 -17.79 27.84 46.40
N SER A 29 -17.01 27.31 47.37
CA SER A 29 -16.25 26.06 47.13
C SER A 29 -17.08 24.78 47.31
N ASN A 30 -18.29 24.82 47.82
CA ASN A 30 -19.04 23.60 48.10
C ASN A 30 -19.99 23.18 46.96
N GLU A 31 -20.61 24.11 46.25
CA GLU A 31 -21.52 23.77 45.15
C GLU A 31 -20.78 23.23 43.92
N ALA A 32 -19.62 23.78 43.58
CA ALA A 32 -18.79 23.27 42.48
C ALA A 32 -18.27 21.85 42.77
N MET A 33 -17.93 21.56 44.02
CA MET A 33 -17.49 20.22 44.43
C MET A 33 -18.63 19.20 44.34
N TYR A 34 -19.85 19.55 44.77
CA TYR A 34 -21.03 18.68 44.62
C TYR A 34 -21.40 18.44 43.15
N PHE A 35 -21.22 19.45 42.29
CA PHE A 35 -21.45 19.30 40.84
C PHE A 35 -20.44 18.36 40.18
N VAL A 36 -19.17 18.40 40.54
CA VAL A 36 -18.13 17.48 40.05
C VAL A 36 -18.39 16.06 40.55
N ILE A 37 -18.78 15.92 41.80
CA ILE A 37 -19.15 14.62 42.39
C ILE A 37 -20.40 14.03 41.69
N ALA A 38 -21.41 14.85 41.41
CA ALA A 38 -22.62 14.43 40.71
C ALA A 38 -22.34 13.97 39.28
N ILE A 39 -21.46 14.68 38.52
CA ILE A 39 -21.01 14.26 37.20
C ILE A 39 -20.19 12.97 37.29
N GLY A 40 -19.33 12.82 38.29
CA GLY A 40 -18.57 11.58 38.53
C GLY A 40 -19.48 10.38 38.77
N ILE A 41 -20.50 10.53 39.61
CA ILE A 41 -21.51 9.49 39.89
C ILE A 41 -22.33 9.17 38.63
N LEU A 42 -22.70 10.18 37.83
CA LEU A 42 -23.42 9.98 36.57
C LEU A 42 -22.59 9.15 35.55
N ILE A 43 -21.30 9.47 35.44
CA ILE A 43 -20.38 8.74 34.54
C ILE A 43 -20.20 7.28 35.01
N VAL A 44 -20.01 7.09 36.33
CA VAL A 44 -19.88 5.75 36.91
C VAL A 44 -21.17 4.95 36.74
N THR A 45 -22.33 5.54 36.92
CA THR A 45 -23.63 4.90 36.72
C THR A 45 -23.85 4.53 35.26
N LEU A 46 -23.48 5.39 34.29
CA LEU A 46 -23.53 5.09 32.87
C LEU A 46 -22.60 3.94 32.47
N VAL A 47 -21.41 3.90 33.05
CA VAL A 47 -20.45 2.79 32.82
C VAL A 47 -20.98 1.49 33.42
N VAL A 48 -21.51 1.50 34.64
CA VAL A 48 -22.08 0.32 35.30
C VAL A 48 -23.33 -0.17 34.56
N VAL A 49 -24.23 0.73 34.14
CA VAL A 49 -25.42 0.36 33.34
C VAL A 49 -25.02 -0.27 32.01
N ASN A 50 -23.97 0.26 31.36
CA ASN A 50 -23.47 -0.32 30.12
C ASN A 50 -22.84 -1.71 30.34
N LEU A 51 -22.07 -1.88 31.40
CA LEU A 51 -21.48 -3.18 31.76
C LEU A 51 -22.54 -4.21 32.17
N VAL A 52 -23.59 -3.80 32.90
CA VAL A 52 -24.71 -4.68 33.28
C VAL A 52 -25.55 -5.04 32.06
N ARG A 53 -25.78 -4.10 31.13
CA ARG A 53 -26.49 -4.35 29.88
C ARG A 53 -25.76 -5.36 28.99
N ASP A 54 -24.42 -5.25 28.90
CA ASP A 54 -23.60 -6.22 28.16
C ASP A 54 -23.60 -7.62 28.84
N LYS A 55 -23.62 -7.66 30.18
CA LYS A 55 -23.68 -8.92 30.94
C LYS A 55 -25.05 -9.59 30.85
N MET A 56 -26.14 -8.82 30.84
CA MET A 56 -27.52 -9.36 30.67
C MET A 56 -27.81 -9.82 29.26
N LYS A 57 -27.13 -9.29 28.23
CA LYS A 57 -27.24 -9.80 26.85
C LYS A 57 -26.51 -11.15 26.63
N ASN A 58 -25.59 -11.49 27.51
CA ASN A 58 -24.80 -12.74 27.39
C ASN A 58 -25.31 -13.90 28.24
N SER A 59 -26.41 -13.71 28.99
CA SER A 59 -26.99 -14.75 29.86
C SER A 59 -28.47 -15.00 29.57
N SER A 60 -28.78 -15.52 28.39
CA SER A 60 -30.07 -16.19 28.13
C SER A 60 -29.83 -17.59 27.55
N PRO A 61 -30.14 -18.66 28.29
CA PRO A 61 -30.08 -19.99 27.74
C PRO A 61 -31.41 -20.32 27.04
N GLY A 62 -31.34 -20.76 25.79
CA GLY A 62 -32.36 -21.52 25.09
C GLY A 62 -33.54 -20.74 24.51
N GLY A 63 -33.49 -20.47 23.21
CA GLY A 63 -34.63 -20.04 22.43
C GLY A 63 -34.35 -20.30 20.95
N THR A 64 -35.13 -21.17 20.37
CA THR A 64 -35.21 -21.57 18.95
C THR A 64 -35.24 -20.32 18.05
N GLN A 65 -34.23 -20.15 17.17
CA GLN A 65 -34.18 -19.04 16.22
C GLN A 65 -34.79 -19.43 14.89
N THR A 66 -35.93 -18.86 14.59
CA THR A 66 -36.42 -18.62 13.25
C THR A 66 -35.90 -17.30 12.75
N GLY A 67 -35.32 -17.32 11.58
CA GLY A 67 -34.67 -16.36 10.76
C GLY A 67 -34.87 -14.85 10.98
N SER A 68 -33.74 -14.19 11.19
CA SER A 68 -33.46 -12.81 10.73
C SER A 68 -31.94 -12.66 10.72
N SER A 69 -31.35 -12.50 9.56
CA SER A 69 -29.90 -12.28 9.35
C SER A 69 -29.48 -10.89 9.80
N GLY A 70 -29.50 -10.64 11.10
CA GLY A 70 -28.87 -9.50 11.73
C GLY A 70 -27.35 -9.72 11.73
N ALA A 71 -26.60 -8.93 10.98
CA ALA A 71 -25.15 -8.92 10.98
C ALA A 71 -24.64 -8.87 12.44
N ARG A 72 -23.99 -9.93 12.91
CA ARG A 72 -23.36 -9.98 14.25
C ARG A 72 -22.23 -8.96 14.26
N ASN A 73 -22.49 -7.81 14.88
CA ASN A 73 -21.49 -6.74 15.04
C ASN A 73 -20.32 -7.27 15.87
N PHE A 74 -19.10 -7.06 15.39
CA PHE A 74 -17.91 -7.32 16.18
C PHE A 74 -17.95 -6.53 17.49
N SER A 75 -17.45 -7.15 18.57
CA SER A 75 -17.20 -6.41 19.80
C SER A 75 -16.16 -5.31 19.53
N ILE A 76 -16.40 -4.13 20.08
CA ILE A 76 -15.45 -3.00 20.04
C ILE A 76 -14.07 -3.42 20.54
N PHE A 77 -14.03 -4.31 21.55
CA PHE A 77 -12.79 -4.89 22.09
C PHE A 77 -12.02 -5.73 21.06
N THR A 78 -12.72 -6.50 20.23
CA THR A 78 -12.08 -7.30 19.18
C THR A 78 -11.42 -6.39 18.14
N MET A 79 -12.11 -5.34 17.70
CA MET A 79 -11.55 -4.39 16.73
C MET A 79 -10.38 -3.62 17.31
N SER A 80 -10.45 -3.15 18.56
CA SER A 80 -9.32 -2.48 19.23
C SER A 80 -8.10 -3.38 19.36
N ARG A 81 -8.28 -4.65 19.72
CA ARG A 81 -7.21 -5.64 19.79
C ARG A 81 -6.53 -5.82 18.43
N ILE A 82 -7.33 -6.03 17.37
CA ILE A 82 -6.81 -6.20 16.00
C ILE A 82 -6.10 -4.93 15.53
N ALA A 83 -6.70 -3.76 15.73
CA ALA A 83 -6.10 -2.49 15.34
C ALA A 83 -4.75 -2.26 16.02
N ASN A 84 -4.66 -2.51 17.33
CA ASN A 84 -3.41 -2.39 18.08
C ASN A 84 -2.35 -3.40 17.62
N SER A 85 -2.74 -4.65 17.36
CA SER A 85 -1.79 -5.68 16.87
C SER A 85 -1.25 -5.37 15.48
N LEU A 86 -2.02 -4.66 14.65
CA LEU A 86 -1.64 -4.23 13.31
C LEU A 86 -0.97 -2.85 13.28
N GLY A 87 -0.92 -2.12 14.42
CA GLY A 87 -0.36 -0.77 14.47
C GLY A 87 -1.17 0.26 13.69
N LEU A 88 -2.50 0.10 13.63
CA LEU A 88 -3.40 1.01 12.95
C LEU A 88 -3.71 2.22 13.82
N ASP A 89 -3.73 3.41 13.22
CA ASP A 89 -4.21 4.61 13.87
C ASP A 89 -5.76 4.62 13.97
N ARG A 90 -6.33 5.67 14.59
CA ARG A 90 -7.77 5.77 14.83
C ARG A 90 -8.60 5.82 13.54
N GLU A 91 -8.11 6.51 12.51
CA GLU A 91 -8.82 6.63 11.22
C GLU A 91 -8.76 5.31 10.44
N GLN A 92 -7.59 4.68 10.43
CA GLN A 92 -7.37 3.37 9.82
C GLN A 92 -8.18 2.27 10.52
N SER A 93 -8.29 2.31 11.85
CA SER A 93 -9.15 1.40 12.63
C SER A 93 -10.62 1.52 12.23
N LYS A 94 -11.13 2.75 12.12
CA LYS A 94 -12.50 3.01 11.65
C LYS A 94 -12.70 2.54 10.21
N MET A 95 -11.70 2.74 9.35
CA MET A 95 -11.74 2.27 7.98
C MET A 95 -11.76 0.75 7.90
N LEU A 96 -10.94 0.04 8.69
CA LEU A 96 -10.97 -1.42 8.76
C LEU A 96 -12.33 -1.93 9.28
N GLU A 97 -12.90 -1.29 10.29
CA GLU A 97 -14.23 -1.60 10.81
C GLU A 97 -15.30 -1.41 9.71
N PHE A 98 -15.23 -0.32 8.95
CA PHE A 98 -16.10 -0.07 7.80
C PHE A 98 -15.97 -1.18 6.75
N VAL A 99 -14.74 -1.57 6.38
CA VAL A 99 -14.47 -2.64 5.39
C VAL A 99 -15.10 -3.96 5.83
N LEU A 100 -14.89 -4.37 7.08
CA LEU A 100 -15.38 -5.64 7.60
C LEU A 100 -16.89 -5.64 7.80
N LYS A 101 -17.47 -4.55 8.29
CA LYS A 101 -18.93 -4.40 8.47
C LYS A 101 -19.68 -4.34 7.15
N SER A 102 -19.16 -3.61 6.16
CA SER A 102 -19.80 -3.47 4.84
C SER A 102 -19.89 -4.80 4.08
N ASP A 103 -19.04 -5.75 4.39
CA ASP A 103 -19.06 -7.10 3.78
C ASP A 103 -19.61 -8.19 4.73
N GLY A 104 -20.19 -7.81 5.87
CA GLY A 104 -20.84 -8.74 6.82
C GLY A 104 -19.90 -9.81 7.36
N VAL A 105 -18.61 -9.48 7.51
CA VAL A 105 -17.59 -10.43 8.00
C VAL A 105 -17.89 -10.82 9.43
N THR A 106 -17.94 -12.12 9.75
CA THR A 106 -18.19 -12.62 11.11
C THR A 106 -16.92 -12.96 11.86
N ASN A 107 -15.85 -13.31 11.16
CA ASN A 107 -14.55 -13.67 11.73
C ASN A 107 -13.44 -12.80 11.12
N PRO A 108 -13.08 -11.68 11.78
CA PRO A 108 -12.04 -10.77 11.30
C PRO A 108 -10.66 -11.42 11.17
N ASP A 109 -10.24 -12.20 12.16
CA ASP A 109 -8.90 -12.80 12.19
C ASP A 109 -8.66 -13.70 10.97
N ARG A 110 -9.66 -14.52 10.60
CA ARG A 110 -9.61 -15.37 9.40
C ARG A 110 -9.57 -14.52 8.11
N SER A 111 -10.37 -13.46 8.05
CA SER A 111 -10.44 -12.60 6.88
C SER A 111 -9.13 -11.82 6.65
N LEU A 112 -8.49 -11.39 7.73
CA LEU A 112 -7.22 -10.66 7.67
C LEU A 112 -6.02 -11.57 7.38
N SER A 113 -6.10 -12.84 7.76
CA SER A 113 -5.03 -13.82 7.51
C SER A 113 -5.01 -14.34 6.08
N SER A 114 -6.11 -14.21 5.32
CA SER A 114 -6.22 -14.67 3.94
C SER A 114 -6.08 -13.52 2.96
N PRO A 115 -5.02 -13.47 2.12
CA PRO A 115 -4.82 -12.41 1.14
C PRO A 115 -6.01 -12.24 0.17
N ASN A 116 -6.59 -13.36 -0.29
CA ASN A 116 -7.72 -13.34 -1.23
C ASN A 116 -9.00 -12.78 -0.60
N LEU A 117 -9.28 -13.14 0.66
CA LEU A 117 -10.44 -12.59 1.38
C LEU A 117 -10.24 -11.10 1.65
N LEU A 118 -9.04 -10.72 2.04
CA LEU A 118 -8.67 -9.34 2.30
C LEU A 118 -8.84 -8.48 1.04
N ASP A 119 -8.34 -8.94 -0.12
CA ASP A 119 -8.51 -8.25 -1.40
C ASP A 119 -9.99 -8.09 -1.77
N ARG A 120 -10.79 -9.14 -1.58
CA ARG A 120 -12.23 -9.10 -1.86
C ARG A 120 -12.95 -8.07 -0.98
N HIS A 121 -12.69 -8.05 0.33
CA HIS A 121 -13.32 -7.11 1.25
C HIS A 121 -12.94 -5.66 0.92
N PHE A 122 -11.67 -5.41 0.67
CA PHE A 122 -11.18 -4.07 0.32
C PHE A 122 -11.67 -3.61 -1.05
N LYS A 123 -11.73 -4.50 -2.07
CA LYS A 123 -12.32 -4.19 -3.38
C LYS A 123 -13.79 -3.79 -3.27
N ARG A 124 -14.57 -4.50 -2.43
CA ARG A 124 -15.97 -4.18 -2.19
C ARG A 124 -16.14 -2.82 -1.47
N ALA A 125 -15.32 -2.57 -0.46
CA ALA A 125 -15.31 -1.28 0.24
C ALA A 125 -14.89 -0.11 -0.67
N PHE A 126 -13.93 -0.33 -1.55
CA PHE A 126 -13.51 0.63 -2.58
C PHE A 126 -14.71 1.04 -3.44
N ARG A 127 -15.42 0.08 -4.04
CA ARG A 127 -16.62 0.35 -4.86
C ARG A 127 -17.74 1.03 -4.06
N LEU A 128 -17.89 0.70 -2.79
CA LEU A 128 -18.89 1.35 -1.94
C LEU A 128 -18.53 2.82 -1.68
N ILE A 129 -17.25 3.13 -1.42
CA ILE A 129 -16.77 4.50 -1.25
C ILE A 129 -17.01 5.31 -2.53
N GLU A 130 -16.68 4.77 -3.70
CA GLU A 130 -16.93 5.46 -4.99
C GLU A 130 -18.41 5.80 -5.19
N ARG A 131 -19.32 4.90 -4.81
CA ARG A 131 -20.77 5.10 -5.00
C ARG A 131 -21.41 6.02 -3.95
N THR A 132 -20.87 6.06 -2.72
CA THR A 132 -21.51 6.75 -1.59
C THR A 132 -20.89 8.08 -1.24
N SER A 133 -19.72 8.42 -1.80
CA SER A 133 -19.09 9.71 -1.56
C SER A 133 -19.84 10.85 -2.23
N ARG A 134 -20.02 11.95 -1.51
CA ARG A 134 -20.80 13.13 -1.99
C ARG A 134 -19.99 14.06 -2.87
N SER A 135 -18.66 13.99 -2.79
CA SER A 135 -17.75 14.80 -3.59
C SER A 135 -16.47 14.03 -3.91
N ASP A 136 -15.77 14.48 -4.97
CA ASP A 136 -14.46 13.94 -5.36
C ASP A 136 -13.42 14.07 -4.25
N GLU A 137 -13.48 15.14 -3.46
CA GLU A 137 -12.54 15.37 -2.37
C GLU A 137 -12.77 14.39 -1.21
N GLU A 138 -14.02 14.19 -0.80
CA GLU A 138 -14.40 13.19 0.19
C GLU A 138 -13.99 11.79 -0.26
N MET A 139 -14.33 11.43 -1.51
CA MET A 139 -13.95 10.15 -2.11
C MET A 139 -12.45 9.93 -2.04
N ASN A 140 -11.66 10.88 -2.54
CA ASN A 140 -10.20 10.76 -2.56
C ASN A 140 -9.59 10.70 -1.15
N SER A 141 -10.18 11.37 -0.17
CA SER A 141 -9.76 11.32 1.23
C SER A 141 -10.01 9.93 1.83
N ARG A 142 -11.21 9.38 1.65
CA ARG A 142 -11.58 8.04 2.14
C ARG A 142 -10.77 6.93 1.46
N LEU A 143 -10.55 7.03 0.15
CA LEU A 143 -9.72 6.07 -0.59
C LEU A 143 -8.26 6.09 -0.13
N ALA A 144 -7.71 7.27 0.18
CA ALA A 144 -6.36 7.36 0.73
C ALA A 144 -6.21 6.60 2.06
N ILE A 145 -7.20 6.73 2.97
CA ILE A 145 -7.23 5.99 4.24
C ILE A 145 -7.41 4.49 3.98
N LEU A 146 -8.29 4.09 3.05
CA LEU A 146 -8.52 2.69 2.66
C LEU A 146 -7.21 2.03 2.22
N PHE A 147 -6.49 2.65 1.28
CA PHE A 147 -5.24 2.10 0.76
C PHE A 147 -4.10 2.13 1.78
N ALA A 148 -4.01 3.17 2.62
CA ALA A 148 -3.06 3.20 3.72
C ALA A 148 -3.28 2.05 4.71
N THR A 149 -4.55 1.82 5.09
CA THR A 149 -4.94 0.69 5.95
C THR A 149 -4.59 -0.65 5.31
N ARG A 150 -4.90 -0.82 4.02
CA ARG A 150 -4.58 -2.06 3.28
C ARG A 150 -3.08 -2.36 3.27
N ASN A 151 -2.26 -1.34 3.00
CA ASN A 151 -0.81 -1.48 2.96
C ASN A 151 -0.22 -1.86 4.32
N ILE A 152 -0.69 -1.26 5.41
CA ILE A 152 -0.25 -1.58 6.78
C ILE A 152 -0.62 -3.03 7.13
N ILE A 153 -1.84 -3.45 6.84
CA ILE A 153 -2.27 -4.83 7.08
C ILE A 153 -1.38 -5.80 6.30
N GLU A 154 -1.15 -5.57 5.00
CA GLU A 154 -0.31 -6.42 4.17
C GLU A 154 1.12 -6.52 4.69
N THR A 155 1.66 -5.41 5.20
CA THR A 155 3.02 -5.37 5.78
C THR A 155 3.10 -6.14 7.09
N ASN A 156 2.07 -6.07 7.94
CA ASN A 156 2.10 -6.57 9.32
C ASN A 156 1.50 -7.98 9.48
N THR A 157 0.53 -8.40 8.66
CA THR A 157 -0.08 -9.74 8.73
C THR A 157 0.79 -10.85 8.16
N GLY A 158 1.76 -10.54 7.36
CA GLY A 158 2.58 -11.54 6.68
C GLY A 158 3.64 -12.21 7.57
N THR A 159 3.28 -13.01 8.53
CA THR A 159 4.20 -13.86 9.32
C THR A 159 4.56 -15.19 8.67
N SER A 160 4.13 -15.47 7.43
CA SER A 160 4.53 -16.73 6.77
C SER A 160 6.05 -16.74 6.57
N THR A 161 6.72 -17.42 7.46
CA THR A 161 8.12 -17.79 7.32
C THR A 161 8.18 -18.94 6.33
N THR A 162 8.51 -18.64 5.07
CA THR A 162 8.87 -19.70 4.13
C THR A 162 10.20 -20.29 4.59
N THR A 163 10.18 -21.52 5.04
CA THR A 163 11.35 -22.22 5.58
C THR A 163 11.93 -23.23 4.59
N SER A 164 11.24 -23.52 3.50
CA SER A 164 11.67 -24.47 2.48
C SER A 164 11.18 -24.06 1.09
N THR A 165 11.96 -24.36 0.06
CA THR A 165 11.56 -24.20 -1.35
C THR A 165 10.31 -25.02 -1.72
N ARG A 166 9.96 -26.05 -0.94
CA ARG A 166 8.70 -26.82 -1.10
C ARG A 166 7.44 -26.00 -0.83
N GLN A 167 7.58 -24.85 -0.18
CA GLN A 167 6.47 -23.94 0.16
C GLN A 167 6.26 -22.82 -0.88
N ILE A 168 7.07 -22.78 -1.94
CA ILE A 168 6.91 -21.78 -3.00
C ILE A 168 5.64 -22.15 -3.78
N PRO A 169 4.67 -21.23 -3.95
CA PRO A 169 3.47 -21.52 -4.72
C PRO A 169 3.80 -21.79 -6.18
N ASP A 170 3.12 -22.74 -6.80
CA ASP A 170 3.23 -23.01 -8.23
C ASP A 170 2.86 -21.75 -9.03
N ASN A 171 3.44 -21.55 -10.19
CA ASN A 171 3.33 -20.36 -11.05
C ASN A 171 3.86 -19.05 -10.45
N SER A 172 4.59 -19.09 -9.32
CA SER A 172 5.23 -17.91 -8.75
C SER A 172 6.30 -17.35 -9.67
N ALA A 173 6.29 -16.03 -9.87
CA ALA A 173 7.38 -15.35 -10.56
C ALA A 173 8.64 -15.35 -9.68
N ALA A 174 9.78 -15.67 -10.30
CA ALA A 174 11.07 -15.73 -9.62
C ALA A 174 12.18 -15.18 -10.55
N VAL A 175 13.32 -14.89 -9.95
CA VAL A 175 14.54 -14.52 -10.68
C VAL A 175 15.62 -15.53 -10.36
N LEU A 176 16.10 -16.22 -11.38
CA LEU A 176 17.26 -17.11 -11.29
C LEU A 176 18.52 -16.31 -11.57
N THR A 177 19.46 -16.32 -10.64
CA THR A 177 20.76 -15.63 -10.78
C THR A 177 21.87 -16.65 -10.90
N VAL A 178 22.72 -16.49 -11.93
CA VAL A 178 23.92 -17.31 -12.16
C VAL A 178 25.09 -16.37 -12.45
N GLY A 179 26.05 -16.31 -11.55
CA GLY A 179 27.07 -15.26 -11.57
C GLY A 179 26.43 -13.87 -11.50
N GLU A 180 26.70 -13.03 -12.50
CA GLU A 180 26.14 -11.68 -12.58
C GLU A 180 24.85 -11.59 -13.41
N LYS A 181 24.41 -12.69 -14.03
CA LYS A 181 23.26 -12.71 -14.93
C LYS A 181 21.98 -13.08 -14.19
N ASN A 182 20.92 -12.32 -14.43
CA ASN A 182 19.60 -12.50 -13.88
C ASN A 182 18.61 -12.93 -14.97
N TYR A 183 17.89 -14.00 -14.71
CA TYR A 183 16.91 -14.56 -15.63
C TYR A 183 15.52 -14.55 -14.97
N PRO A 184 14.56 -13.79 -15.49
CA PRO A 184 13.18 -13.89 -15.04
C PRO A 184 12.61 -15.25 -15.46
N ILE A 185 12.02 -15.98 -14.52
CA ILE A 185 11.45 -17.30 -14.70
C ILE A 185 10.18 -17.46 -13.86
N ARG A 186 9.44 -18.54 -14.09
CA ARG A 186 8.36 -18.99 -13.21
C ARG A 186 8.71 -20.32 -12.56
N VAL A 187 8.20 -20.51 -11.35
CA VAL A 187 8.22 -21.81 -10.67
C VAL A 187 7.07 -22.64 -11.24
N ILE A 188 7.37 -23.76 -11.89
CA ILE A 188 6.36 -24.65 -12.45
C ILE A 188 5.73 -25.46 -11.34
N THR A 189 6.56 -26.14 -10.53
CA THR A 189 6.12 -26.85 -9.33
C THR A 189 7.21 -26.92 -8.28
N SER A 190 6.81 -26.80 -7.04
CA SER A 190 7.67 -26.95 -5.86
C SER A 190 7.41 -28.27 -5.11
N ARG A 191 6.46 -29.07 -5.61
CA ARG A 191 6.06 -30.34 -5.01
C ARG A 191 6.88 -31.48 -5.62
N GLY A 192 7.25 -32.47 -4.83
CA GLY A 192 8.07 -33.59 -5.30
C GLY A 192 9.51 -33.51 -4.82
N ASP A 193 10.42 -34.21 -5.50
CA ASP A 193 11.83 -34.38 -5.08
C ASP A 193 12.74 -33.23 -5.54
N SER A 194 12.28 -32.44 -6.49
CA SER A 194 13.01 -31.30 -7.03
C SER A 194 12.09 -30.10 -7.25
N LEU A 195 12.67 -28.91 -7.18
CA LEU A 195 12.02 -27.67 -7.57
C LEU A 195 12.13 -27.52 -9.10
N ILE A 196 11.00 -27.49 -9.80
CA ILE A 196 10.94 -27.34 -11.25
C ILE A 196 10.62 -25.90 -11.61
N VAL A 197 11.45 -25.28 -12.42
CA VAL A 197 11.31 -23.90 -12.87
C VAL A 197 11.39 -23.82 -14.39
N GLU A 198 10.80 -22.78 -14.98
CA GLU A 198 10.95 -22.51 -16.42
C GLU A 198 12.42 -22.46 -16.81
N HIS A 199 12.74 -23.01 -17.98
CA HIS A 199 14.11 -22.95 -18.50
C HIS A 199 14.46 -21.50 -18.89
N PRO A 200 15.53 -20.92 -18.33
CA PRO A 200 15.93 -19.57 -18.68
C PRO A 200 16.28 -19.43 -20.15
N LEU A 201 15.84 -18.33 -20.74
CA LEU A 201 16.18 -17.97 -22.11
C LEU A 201 17.27 -16.89 -22.13
N SER A 202 18.16 -16.99 -23.09
CA SER A 202 19.15 -15.95 -23.38
C SER A 202 18.49 -14.70 -23.99
N ALA A 203 19.22 -13.61 -24.10
CA ALA A 203 18.76 -12.41 -24.77
C ALA A 203 18.39 -12.62 -26.25
N LEU A 204 18.91 -13.67 -26.87
CA LEU A 204 18.64 -14.06 -28.25
C LEU A 204 17.49 -15.09 -28.37
N GLY A 205 16.81 -15.43 -27.25
CA GLY A 205 15.68 -16.36 -27.22
C GLY A 205 16.03 -17.83 -27.16
N GLY A 206 17.31 -18.20 -27.21
CA GLY A 206 17.74 -19.60 -27.06
C GLY A 206 17.83 -20.03 -25.58
N PRO A 207 17.68 -21.34 -25.27
CA PRO A 207 17.82 -21.83 -23.90
C PRO A 207 19.26 -21.64 -23.41
N VAL A 208 19.39 -21.25 -22.13
CA VAL A 208 20.69 -21.09 -21.46
C VAL A 208 21.17 -22.45 -20.98
N HIS A 209 22.37 -22.85 -21.37
CA HIS A 209 22.94 -24.14 -20.93
C HIS A 209 23.44 -24.07 -19.48
N PHE A 210 23.04 -25.00 -18.64
CA PHE A 210 23.48 -25.17 -17.25
C PHE A 210 24.10 -26.54 -17.06
N SER A 211 25.31 -26.59 -16.55
CA SER A 211 25.93 -27.85 -16.14
C SER A 211 25.29 -28.40 -14.86
N ARG A 212 25.14 -29.71 -14.78
CA ARG A 212 24.68 -30.37 -13.55
C ARG A 212 25.60 -30.01 -12.36
N GLY A 213 25.00 -29.71 -11.21
CA GLY A 213 25.73 -29.27 -10.01
C GLY A 213 26.05 -27.78 -9.97
N SER A 214 25.80 -27.00 -11.03
CA SER A 214 25.99 -25.55 -11.04
C SER A 214 25.22 -24.88 -9.91
N LYS A 215 25.89 -23.98 -9.18
CA LYS A 215 25.27 -23.18 -8.13
C LYS A 215 24.43 -22.07 -8.77
N VAL A 216 23.22 -21.91 -8.28
CA VAL A 216 22.27 -20.88 -8.70
C VAL A 216 21.62 -20.24 -7.47
N SER A 217 21.25 -18.97 -7.57
CA SER A 217 20.46 -18.30 -6.56
C SER A 217 19.06 -18.02 -7.13
N LEU A 218 18.02 -18.36 -6.38
CA LEU A 218 16.63 -18.11 -6.75
C LEU A 218 16.05 -17.08 -5.80
N ALA A 219 15.62 -15.95 -6.35
CA ALA A 219 14.88 -14.91 -5.61
C ALA A 219 13.41 -14.94 -6.01
N PHE A 220 12.51 -14.98 -5.04
CA PHE A 220 11.07 -15.00 -5.27
C PHE A 220 10.32 -14.14 -4.25
N PHE A 221 9.09 -13.77 -4.58
CA PHE A 221 8.20 -13.01 -3.69
C PHE A 221 6.94 -13.82 -3.42
N THR A 222 6.51 -13.83 -2.16
CA THR A 222 5.23 -14.41 -1.77
C THR A 222 4.07 -13.48 -2.18
N GLN A 223 2.84 -14.00 -2.13
CA GLN A 223 1.62 -13.20 -2.35
C GLN A 223 1.52 -12.00 -1.40
N THR A 224 2.14 -12.08 -0.21
CA THR A 224 2.22 -11.00 0.77
C THR A 224 3.40 -10.04 0.52
N ASN A 225 3.97 -10.06 -0.68
CA ASN A 225 5.06 -9.18 -1.14
C ASN A 225 6.38 -9.32 -0.34
N LYS A 226 6.56 -10.42 0.37
CA LYS A 226 7.81 -10.72 1.07
C LYS A 226 8.78 -11.39 0.13
N GLY A 227 10.00 -10.83 0.07
CA GLY A 227 11.08 -11.36 -0.75
C GLY A 227 11.90 -12.40 0.00
N PHE A 228 12.27 -13.46 -0.68
CA PHE A 228 13.14 -14.51 -0.21
C PHE A 228 14.19 -14.82 -1.27
N SER A 229 15.37 -15.25 -0.85
CA SER A 229 16.37 -15.83 -1.73
C SER A 229 16.85 -17.16 -1.16
N VAL A 230 17.19 -18.06 -2.06
CA VAL A 230 17.69 -19.39 -1.72
C VAL A 230 18.81 -19.77 -2.67
N GLU A 231 19.83 -20.35 -2.15
CA GLU A 231 20.87 -20.99 -2.96
C GLU A 231 20.48 -22.43 -3.24
N SER A 232 20.62 -22.84 -4.49
CA SER A 232 20.31 -24.17 -4.97
C SER A 232 21.35 -24.65 -5.97
N ARG A 233 21.19 -25.88 -6.43
CA ARG A 233 22.04 -26.49 -7.48
C ARG A 233 21.18 -27.08 -8.58
N VAL A 234 21.68 -26.99 -9.80
CA VAL A 234 21.02 -27.60 -10.97
C VAL A 234 21.18 -29.13 -10.90
N LEU A 235 20.08 -29.85 -11.00
CA LEU A 235 20.05 -31.31 -11.15
C LEU A 235 20.10 -31.72 -12.61
N GLY A 236 19.46 -30.98 -13.50
CA GLY A 236 19.33 -31.25 -14.90
C GLY A 236 18.19 -30.49 -15.53
N THR A 237 17.84 -30.89 -16.75
CA THR A 237 16.66 -30.42 -17.48
C THR A 237 15.61 -31.51 -17.56
N THR A 238 14.35 -31.14 -17.64
CA THR A 238 13.22 -32.05 -17.84
C THR A 238 12.23 -31.42 -18.79
N ASP A 239 11.48 -32.20 -19.51
CA ASP A 239 10.38 -31.70 -20.33
C ASP A 239 9.10 -31.70 -19.54
N THR A 240 8.35 -30.60 -19.64
CA THR A 240 7.03 -30.41 -19.05
C THR A 240 6.01 -30.11 -20.13
N LEU A 241 4.72 -30.13 -19.77
CA LEU A 241 3.64 -29.74 -20.69
C LEU A 241 3.79 -28.28 -21.19
N SER A 242 4.52 -27.42 -20.45
CA SER A 242 4.80 -26.04 -20.81
C SER A 242 6.12 -25.86 -21.57
N GLY A 243 6.83 -26.93 -21.90
CA GLY A 243 8.15 -26.92 -22.56
C GLY A 243 9.29 -27.33 -21.63
N PRO A 244 10.54 -27.12 -22.07
CA PRO A 244 11.73 -27.52 -21.32
C PRO A 244 11.79 -26.73 -19.99
N ALA A 245 12.16 -27.44 -18.93
CA ALA A 245 12.24 -26.90 -17.57
C ALA A 245 13.56 -27.26 -16.91
N LEU A 246 14.00 -26.44 -15.96
CA LEU A 246 15.19 -26.67 -15.18
C LEU A 246 14.81 -27.29 -13.83
N GLN A 247 15.50 -28.38 -13.46
CA GLN A 247 15.35 -29.03 -12.16
C GLN A 247 16.40 -28.49 -11.18
N LEU A 248 15.97 -28.07 -10.00
CA LEU A 248 16.80 -27.54 -8.93
C LEU A 248 16.66 -28.40 -7.66
N VAL A 249 17.72 -28.49 -6.89
CA VAL A 249 17.69 -29.13 -5.56
C VAL A 249 16.82 -28.33 -4.60
N HIS A 250 15.96 -29.01 -3.83
CA HIS A 250 15.29 -28.34 -2.72
C HIS A 250 16.26 -27.88 -1.64
N SER A 251 15.99 -26.74 -1.07
CA SER A 251 16.78 -26.15 0.01
C SER A 251 15.90 -25.61 1.12
N GLY A 252 16.33 -25.81 2.36
CA GLY A 252 15.75 -25.21 3.56
C GLY A 252 16.50 -23.95 4.03
N GLN A 253 17.58 -23.55 3.32
CA GLN A 253 18.38 -22.38 3.69
C GLN A 253 17.84 -21.12 2.98
N ILE A 254 16.65 -20.70 3.38
CA ILE A 254 16.00 -19.52 2.82
C ILE A 254 16.46 -18.28 3.59
N LYS A 255 17.03 -17.32 2.86
CA LYS A 255 17.38 -15.99 3.36
C LYS A 255 16.23 -15.02 3.02
N ARG A 256 15.79 -14.25 4.00
CA ARG A 256 14.82 -13.20 3.78
C ARG A 256 15.50 -12.02 3.10
N LEU A 257 14.96 -11.61 1.95
CA LEU A 257 15.34 -10.36 1.30
C LEU A 257 14.73 -9.18 2.05
N SER A 258 15.29 -7.99 1.88
CA SER A 258 14.64 -6.77 2.39
C SER A 258 13.24 -6.67 1.79
N ASN A 259 12.24 -6.50 2.65
CA ASN A 259 10.86 -6.40 2.18
C ASN A 259 10.70 -5.20 1.26
N ARG A 260 10.00 -5.37 0.17
CA ARG A 260 9.50 -4.25 -0.60
C ARG A 260 8.48 -3.51 0.26
N ARG A 261 8.66 -2.21 0.40
CA ARG A 261 7.73 -1.38 1.18
C ARG A 261 6.33 -1.34 0.56
N PHE A 262 6.25 -1.54 -0.78
CA PHE A 262 5.02 -1.40 -1.54
C PHE A 262 4.85 -2.55 -2.53
N ARG A 263 3.59 -3.01 -2.67
CA ARG A 263 3.20 -3.97 -3.71
C ARG A 263 3.47 -3.38 -5.09
N ARG A 264 3.86 -4.23 -6.04
CA ARG A 264 4.04 -3.88 -7.45
C ARG A 264 3.11 -4.71 -8.31
N ARG A 265 2.61 -4.09 -9.37
CA ARG A 265 1.87 -4.77 -10.44
C ARG A 265 2.68 -4.67 -11.73
N GLN A 266 2.86 -5.81 -12.39
CA GLN A 266 3.35 -5.84 -13.78
C GLN A 266 2.22 -5.38 -14.70
N THR A 267 2.53 -4.49 -15.63
CA THR A 267 1.57 -3.93 -16.57
C THR A 267 2.31 -3.44 -17.81
N VAL A 268 1.59 -3.30 -18.92
CA VAL A 268 2.12 -2.63 -20.11
C VAL A 268 1.22 -1.44 -20.37
N LEU A 269 1.67 -0.25 -19.97
CA LEU A 269 0.89 0.97 -20.05
C LEU A 269 1.68 2.05 -20.80
N SER A 270 1.13 2.55 -21.90
CA SER A 270 1.72 3.65 -22.66
C SER A 270 1.67 4.95 -21.89
N ILE A 271 2.79 5.66 -21.85
CA ILE A 271 2.95 6.90 -21.08
C ILE A 271 3.61 7.98 -21.89
N SER A 272 3.35 9.22 -21.46
CA SER A 272 4.13 10.38 -21.83
C SER A 272 4.93 10.86 -20.62
N PHE A 273 6.13 11.36 -20.86
CA PHE A 273 6.91 11.96 -19.79
C PHE A 273 7.76 13.10 -20.30
N TYR A 274 8.17 13.98 -19.40
CA TYR A 274 8.89 15.22 -19.67
C TYR A 274 10.05 15.34 -18.71
N SER A 275 11.22 15.81 -19.18
CA SER A 275 12.33 16.13 -18.29
C SER A 275 11.98 17.32 -17.40
N VAL A 276 12.47 17.28 -16.17
CA VAL A 276 12.27 18.37 -15.19
C VAL A 276 13.62 18.85 -14.71
N HIS A 277 13.88 20.13 -14.90
CA HIS A 277 15.10 20.81 -14.47
C HIS A 277 14.83 21.69 -13.26
N ILE A 278 15.85 21.92 -12.45
CA ILE A 278 15.80 22.89 -11.35
C ILE A 278 16.54 24.13 -11.82
N GLU A 279 15.84 25.24 -11.89
CA GLU A 279 16.43 26.54 -12.12
C GLU A 279 16.60 27.28 -10.80
N ASP A 280 17.81 27.71 -10.50
CA ASP A 280 18.09 28.59 -9.36
C ASP A 280 17.70 30.03 -9.76
N THR A 281 16.69 30.56 -9.11
CA THR A 281 16.25 31.95 -9.35
C THR A 281 17.29 32.89 -8.76
N THR A 282 17.84 33.75 -9.60
CA THR A 282 18.77 34.84 -9.20
C THR A 282 18.02 35.88 -8.37
N GLY A 283 17.99 35.70 -7.04
CA GLY A 283 17.35 36.62 -6.11
C GLY A 283 17.88 36.45 -4.69
N ARG A 284 17.59 37.43 -3.78
CA ARG A 284 18.01 37.43 -2.37
C ARG A 284 17.51 36.20 -1.55
N LYS A 285 16.47 35.52 -2.02
CA LYS A 285 16.09 34.18 -1.56
C LYS A 285 16.33 33.21 -2.72
N LYS A 286 17.16 32.20 -2.51
CA LYS A 286 17.39 31.09 -3.45
C LYS A 286 16.14 30.21 -3.54
N ASP A 287 15.12 30.66 -4.24
CA ASP A 287 13.95 29.85 -4.54
C ASP A 287 14.26 28.95 -5.74
N ARG A 288 14.29 27.66 -5.51
CA ARG A 288 14.48 26.66 -6.55
C ARG A 288 13.16 26.41 -7.27
N LYS A 289 13.07 26.80 -8.54
CA LYS A 289 11.90 26.56 -9.38
C LYS A 289 12.10 25.28 -10.20
N MET A 290 11.12 24.38 -10.17
CA MET A 290 11.09 23.23 -11.07
C MET A 290 10.46 23.65 -12.39
N VAL A 291 11.20 23.48 -13.49
CA VAL A 291 10.76 23.77 -14.85
C VAL A 291 10.62 22.45 -15.61
N VAL A 292 9.44 22.25 -16.20
CA VAL A 292 9.13 21.09 -17.03
C VAL A 292 9.50 21.42 -18.46
N ASP A 293 10.29 20.57 -19.10
CA ASP A 293 10.66 20.69 -20.51
C ASP A 293 9.42 20.56 -21.40
N LYS A 294 9.39 21.27 -22.52
CA LYS A 294 8.31 21.20 -23.52
C LYS A 294 8.37 19.91 -24.35
N ARG A 295 9.52 19.26 -24.42
CA ARG A 295 9.72 18.05 -25.22
C ARG A 295 9.00 16.87 -24.58
N LYS A 296 7.95 16.40 -25.26
CA LYS A 296 7.23 15.18 -24.89
C LYS A 296 8.02 13.96 -25.31
N LEU A 297 8.29 13.06 -24.38
CA LEU A 297 8.90 11.76 -24.60
C LEU A 297 7.86 10.67 -24.36
N SER A 298 8.01 9.52 -25.01
CA SER A 298 7.08 8.39 -24.88
C SER A 298 7.79 7.13 -24.41
N GLY A 299 7.05 6.26 -23.78
CA GLY A 299 7.51 4.95 -23.30
C GLY A 299 6.37 4.10 -22.78
N ASN A 300 6.74 2.94 -22.23
CA ASN A 300 5.80 2.02 -21.61
C ASN A 300 6.22 1.73 -20.17
N ILE A 301 5.27 1.80 -19.24
CA ILE A 301 5.46 1.27 -17.89
C ILE A 301 5.44 -0.26 -17.98
N LEU A 302 6.42 -0.91 -17.35
CA LEU A 302 6.54 -2.37 -17.25
C LEU A 302 6.04 -2.90 -15.90
N ASP A 303 6.29 -2.14 -14.85
CA ASP A 303 5.75 -2.39 -13.51
C ASP A 303 5.51 -1.06 -12.79
N ILE A 304 4.50 -1.04 -11.89
CA ILE A 304 4.13 0.13 -11.12
C ILE A 304 3.84 -0.22 -9.67
N SER A 305 4.17 0.71 -8.78
CA SER A 305 3.82 0.71 -7.36
C SER A 305 3.57 2.15 -6.89
N ILE A 306 3.07 2.33 -5.68
CA ILE A 306 2.94 3.69 -5.10
C ILE A 306 4.28 4.39 -4.85
N GLY A 307 5.39 3.66 -4.82
CA GLY A 307 6.73 4.22 -4.63
C GLY A 307 7.46 4.54 -5.93
N GLY A 308 6.98 4.07 -7.08
CA GLY A 308 7.67 4.25 -8.36
C GLY A 308 7.24 3.27 -9.45
N CYS A 309 7.91 3.35 -10.58
CA CYS A 309 7.64 2.49 -11.74
C CYS A 309 8.92 2.18 -12.53
N SER A 310 8.85 1.16 -13.39
CA SER A 310 9.87 0.86 -14.40
C SER A 310 9.34 1.29 -15.78
N ILE A 311 10.09 2.11 -16.51
CA ILE A 311 9.70 2.68 -17.81
C ILE A 311 10.67 2.17 -18.87
N LYS A 312 10.15 1.56 -19.92
CA LYS A 312 10.91 1.21 -21.14
C LYS A 312 10.73 2.32 -22.16
N SER A 313 11.84 2.91 -22.64
CA SER A 313 11.84 3.97 -23.66
C SER A 313 13.11 3.96 -24.47
N SER A 314 13.07 4.52 -25.68
CA SER A 314 14.25 4.80 -26.49
C SER A 314 14.94 6.12 -26.15
N ALA A 315 14.36 6.94 -25.25
CA ALA A 315 14.91 8.22 -24.85
C ALA A 315 16.22 8.03 -24.06
N PRO A 316 17.29 8.78 -24.38
CA PRO A 316 18.60 8.66 -23.73
C PRO A 316 18.64 9.44 -22.40
N LEU A 317 17.91 8.98 -21.40
CA LEU A 317 17.87 9.62 -20.09
C LEU A 317 18.81 8.91 -19.09
N GLN A 318 19.34 9.70 -18.16
CA GLN A 318 20.36 9.25 -17.21
C GLN A 318 19.82 9.16 -15.78
N THR A 319 20.53 8.40 -14.96
CA THR A 319 20.32 8.34 -13.52
C THR A 319 20.41 9.73 -12.87
N GLY A 320 19.53 10.00 -11.90
CA GLY A 320 19.43 11.30 -11.22
C GLY A 320 18.51 12.33 -11.91
N GLN A 321 18.15 12.11 -13.18
CA GLN A 321 17.24 13.04 -13.87
C GLN A 321 15.81 12.90 -13.30
N ARG A 322 15.11 14.04 -13.25
CA ARG A 322 13.72 14.11 -12.81
C ARG A 322 12.78 14.13 -13.99
N LEU A 323 11.65 13.48 -13.81
CA LEU A 323 10.62 13.30 -14.83
C LEU A 323 9.25 13.68 -14.29
N LYS A 324 8.47 14.43 -15.08
CA LYS A 324 7.02 14.48 -14.95
C LYS A 324 6.47 13.38 -15.83
N ILE A 325 5.74 12.44 -15.23
CA ILE A 325 5.17 11.26 -15.89
C ILE A 325 3.67 11.45 -15.96
N GLU A 326 3.09 11.21 -17.13
CA GLU A 326 1.66 11.30 -17.38
C GLU A 326 1.16 10.07 -18.13
N PHE A 327 0.06 9.50 -17.67
CA PHE A 327 -0.63 8.43 -18.38
C PHE A 327 -2.14 8.49 -18.14
N THR A 328 -2.88 7.94 -19.08
CA THR A 328 -4.33 7.87 -19.01
C THR A 328 -4.74 6.45 -18.66
N ARG A 329 -5.66 6.32 -17.72
CA ARG A 329 -6.28 5.05 -17.35
C ARG A 329 -7.44 4.73 -18.32
N GLU A 330 -7.99 3.51 -18.22
CA GLU A 330 -9.14 3.05 -19.00
C GLU A 330 -10.40 3.91 -18.80
N ASP A 331 -10.56 4.50 -17.61
CA ASP A 331 -11.64 5.45 -17.28
C ASP A 331 -11.38 6.89 -17.77
N ASN A 332 -10.40 7.09 -18.64
CA ASN A 332 -9.93 8.39 -19.15
C ASN A 332 -9.37 9.35 -18.08
N SER A 333 -9.18 8.90 -16.85
CA SER A 333 -8.55 9.71 -15.81
C SER A 333 -7.04 9.83 -16.06
N ILE A 334 -6.52 11.07 -15.95
CA ILE A 334 -5.10 11.35 -16.12
C ILE A 334 -4.39 11.18 -14.78
N VAL A 335 -3.36 10.36 -14.76
CA VAL A 335 -2.45 10.18 -13.62
C VAL A 335 -1.18 10.94 -13.89
N VAL A 336 -0.77 11.75 -12.91
CA VAL A 336 0.46 12.55 -12.97
C VAL A 336 1.34 12.23 -11.79
N ALA A 337 2.63 12.03 -12.05
CA ALA A 337 3.63 11.83 -11.01
C ALA A 337 4.93 12.57 -11.34
N LEU A 338 5.59 13.12 -10.33
CA LEU A 338 6.98 13.58 -10.41
C LEU A 338 7.86 12.46 -9.86
N GLY A 339 8.86 12.05 -10.62
CA GLY A 339 9.79 10.99 -10.24
C GLY A 339 11.24 11.34 -10.55
N GLU A 340 12.14 10.50 -10.03
CA GLU A 340 13.60 10.59 -10.26
C GLU A 340 14.10 9.22 -10.72
N ILE A 341 14.93 9.19 -11.76
CA ILE A 341 15.54 7.97 -12.29
C ILE A 341 16.61 7.51 -11.30
N LEU A 342 16.42 6.35 -10.69
CA LEU A 342 17.37 5.76 -9.75
C LEU A 342 18.47 4.97 -10.47
N ARG A 343 18.11 4.28 -11.55
CA ARG A 343 19.03 3.49 -12.38
C ARG A 343 18.44 3.26 -13.77
N THR A 344 19.32 2.95 -14.69
CA THR A 344 18.96 2.61 -16.08
C THR A 344 19.62 1.29 -16.47
N GLU A 345 18.91 0.46 -17.24
CA GLU A 345 19.40 -0.81 -17.76
C GLU A 345 19.16 -0.85 -19.26
N ARG A 346 20.15 -1.27 -20.05
CA ARG A 346 19.98 -1.44 -21.49
C ARG A 346 19.15 -2.71 -21.78
N ALA A 347 18.14 -2.57 -22.63
CA ALA A 347 17.27 -3.65 -23.09
C ALA A 347 17.19 -3.61 -24.63
N GLY A 348 18.23 -4.09 -25.28
CA GLY A 348 18.40 -3.99 -26.74
C GLY A 348 18.57 -2.53 -27.19
N VAL A 349 17.70 -2.08 -28.10
CA VAL A 349 17.67 -0.69 -28.60
C VAL A 349 16.95 0.29 -27.65
N SER A 350 16.35 -0.20 -26.58
CA SER A 350 15.63 0.60 -25.59
C SER A 350 16.39 0.58 -24.27
N THR A 351 16.00 1.49 -23.37
CA THR A 351 16.48 1.56 -22.00
C THR A 351 15.31 1.35 -21.05
N VAL A 352 15.51 0.57 -20.01
CA VAL A 352 14.57 0.45 -18.87
C VAL A 352 15.07 1.39 -17.77
N MET A 353 14.25 2.34 -17.41
CA MET A 353 14.51 3.31 -16.35
C MET A 353 13.70 2.91 -15.10
N HIS A 354 14.36 2.77 -13.96
CA HIS A 354 13.70 2.58 -12.67
C HIS A 354 13.51 3.93 -11.99
N VAL A 355 12.27 4.35 -11.87
CA VAL A 355 11.89 5.68 -11.39
C VAL A 355 11.27 5.58 -10.02
N ARG A 356 11.78 6.38 -9.05
CA ARG A 356 11.18 6.59 -7.74
C ARG A 356 10.26 7.81 -7.80
N PHE A 357 9.03 7.70 -7.32
CA PHE A 357 8.15 8.85 -7.21
C PHE A 357 8.60 9.77 -6.07
N LEU A 358 8.72 11.06 -6.37
CA LEU A 358 9.05 12.12 -5.43
C LEU A 358 7.80 12.84 -4.92
N LYS A 359 6.84 13.08 -5.84
CA LYS A 359 5.58 13.75 -5.52
C LYS A 359 4.48 13.21 -6.45
N VAL A 360 3.40 12.78 -5.83
CA VAL A 360 2.20 12.31 -6.54
C VAL A 360 0.98 12.98 -5.91
N PRO A 361 0.12 13.66 -6.68
CA PRO A 361 -1.14 14.18 -6.18
C PRO A 361 -2.01 13.06 -5.60
N ARG A 362 -2.82 13.36 -4.58
CA ARG A 362 -3.66 12.36 -3.87
C ARG A 362 -4.55 11.57 -4.84
N LYS A 363 -5.22 12.25 -5.78
CA LYS A 363 -6.05 11.61 -6.80
C LYS A 363 -5.24 10.61 -7.63
N SER A 364 -4.07 11.01 -8.13
CA SER A 364 -3.17 10.14 -8.90
C SER A 364 -2.65 8.96 -8.05
N LEU A 365 -2.34 9.19 -6.76
CA LEU A 365 -1.90 8.14 -5.86
C LEU A 365 -2.99 7.08 -5.63
N ASN A 366 -4.24 7.50 -5.43
CA ASN A 366 -5.38 6.59 -5.30
C ASN A 366 -5.61 5.79 -6.61
N SER A 367 -5.47 6.44 -7.76
CA SER A 367 -5.54 5.77 -9.06
C SER A 367 -4.44 4.71 -9.23
N ILE A 368 -3.20 5.02 -8.85
CA ILE A 368 -2.10 4.05 -8.85
C ILE A 368 -2.39 2.88 -7.90
N ASN A 369 -2.89 3.16 -6.70
CA ASN A 369 -3.27 2.12 -5.74
C ASN A 369 -4.38 1.21 -6.30
N ALA A 370 -5.43 1.79 -6.88
CA ALA A 370 -6.52 1.03 -7.49
C ALA A 370 -6.02 0.09 -8.61
N MET A 371 -5.05 0.54 -9.39
CA MET A 371 -4.38 -0.30 -10.39
C MET A 371 -3.55 -1.40 -9.75
N VAL A 372 -2.71 -1.08 -8.75
CA VAL A 372 -1.81 -2.04 -8.08
C VAL A 372 -2.58 -3.15 -7.36
N TYR A 373 -3.73 -2.83 -6.79
CA TYR A 373 -4.61 -3.78 -6.10
C TYR A 373 -5.71 -4.38 -6.98
N GLU A 374 -5.82 -3.97 -8.26
CA GLU A 374 -6.82 -4.47 -9.22
C GLU A 374 -8.27 -4.21 -8.76
N TYR A 375 -8.52 -3.06 -8.12
CA TYR A 375 -9.84 -2.72 -7.62
C TYR A 375 -10.72 -2.03 -8.66
N ALA A 376 -10.11 -1.36 -9.63
CA ALA A 376 -10.80 -0.61 -10.67
C ALA A 376 -11.25 -1.45 -11.88
N GLU A 377 -10.98 -2.76 -11.84
CA GLU A 377 -11.41 -3.72 -12.88
C GLU A 377 -12.73 -4.37 -12.55
#